data_89ecac62ba9d3a5d4ee3e69b0ada9241
#
_entry.id   89ecac62ba9d3a5d4ee3e69b0ada9241
#
_cell.length_a   1.000
_cell.length_b   1.000
_cell.length_c   1.000
_cell.angle_alpha   90.00
_cell.angle_beta   90.00
_cell.angle_gamma   90.00
#
_symmetry.space_group_name_H-M   'P 1'
#
loop_
_entity.id
_entity.type
_entity.pdbx_description
1 polymer ?
#
loop_
_entity_poly.entity_id
_entity_poly.type
_entity_poly.pdbx_seq_one_letter_code
_entity_poly.pdbx_strand_id
1 'polypeptide(L)'
;DIGPDLQKKYLLDLGLLNQVIINLPERAEPLVPDPWTMASTESISYGYGLSISPLHLALATSTVLNGGYIIEPSLIKKDNQLFKNQIFSEQTSEIMRYLLNRVVDEGTAKDAFGKESSKKFVGKDSDYRYLVGGKTGTAEKISNKAYSSDKLTTFISSFPINKPKYLVLVSLDNPEGVIGEYDTPYNTWGYSDAGWNVARTSRLIIDRISPILDTKSKYLPSDNLLINTSLQ
;
A
#
# COMPACT_ATOMS: atom_id res chain seq x y z
N ASP A 1 3.39 -24.01 10.77
CA ASP A 1 2.37 -23.17 11.44
C ASP A 1 3.07 -22.09 12.23
N ILE A 2 2.62 -20.84 12.05
CA ILE A 2 3.11 -19.70 12.82
C ILE A 2 2.29 -19.65 14.11
N GLY A 3 2.92 -19.98 15.24
CA GLY A 3 2.27 -19.86 16.55
C GLY A 3 2.23 -18.42 17.07
N PRO A 4 1.52 -18.16 18.20
CA PRO A 4 1.35 -16.83 18.77
C PRO A 4 2.67 -16.08 19.02
N ASP A 5 3.68 -16.76 19.57
CA ASP A 5 4.96 -16.16 19.93
C ASP A 5 5.73 -15.68 18.70
N LEU A 6 5.74 -16.48 17.64
CA LEU A 6 6.44 -16.13 16.41
C LEU A 6 5.74 -15.00 15.66
N GLN A 7 4.40 -15.03 15.58
CA GLN A 7 3.62 -13.94 15.00
C GLN A 7 3.85 -12.63 15.77
N LYS A 8 3.73 -12.68 17.11
CA LYS A 8 3.95 -11.52 17.96
C LYS A 8 5.36 -10.95 17.79
N LYS A 9 6.37 -11.82 17.71
CA LYS A 9 7.75 -11.42 17.48
C LYS A 9 7.90 -10.65 16.16
N TYR A 10 7.39 -11.17 15.03
CA TYR A 10 7.49 -10.48 13.74
C TYR A 10 6.76 -9.14 13.72
N LEU A 11 5.58 -9.06 14.33
CA LEU A 11 4.83 -7.80 14.41
C LEU A 11 5.54 -6.77 15.29
N LEU A 12 6.20 -7.24 16.37
CA LEU A 12 7.03 -6.38 17.21
C LEU A 12 8.27 -5.88 16.45
N ASP A 13 8.98 -6.77 15.76
CA ASP A 13 10.16 -6.44 14.96
C ASP A 13 9.83 -5.42 13.84
N LEU A 14 8.61 -5.50 13.28
CA LEU A 14 8.08 -4.53 12.31
C LEU A 14 7.61 -3.21 12.94
N GLY A 15 7.67 -3.07 14.26
CA GLY A 15 7.23 -1.87 14.98
C GLY A 15 5.71 -1.70 15.06
N LEU A 16 4.92 -2.74 14.80
CA LEU A 16 3.46 -2.67 14.79
C LEU A 16 2.82 -2.75 16.20
N LEU A 17 3.60 -3.13 17.21
CA LEU A 17 3.11 -3.31 18.59
C LEU A 17 3.57 -2.23 19.56
N ASN A 18 4.36 -1.26 19.12
CA ASN A 18 4.86 -0.16 19.92
C ASN A 18 4.47 1.18 19.32
N GLN A 19 4.42 2.22 20.14
CA GLN A 19 4.19 3.58 19.66
C GLN A 19 5.26 4.00 18.64
N VAL A 20 4.84 4.63 17.56
CA VAL A 20 5.79 5.21 16.59
C VAL A 20 6.50 6.40 17.20
N ILE A 21 7.82 6.37 17.15
CA ILE A 21 8.66 7.48 17.62
C ILE A 21 8.85 8.48 16.47
N ILE A 22 8.14 9.59 16.54
CA ILE A 22 8.23 10.71 15.60
C ILE A 22 8.04 12.03 16.37
N ASN A 23 8.56 13.13 15.83
CA ASN A 23 8.45 14.45 16.47
C ASN A 23 7.05 15.08 16.25
N LEU A 24 6.00 14.36 16.68
CA LEU A 24 4.64 14.83 16.74
C LEU A 24 4.10 14.58 18.16
N PRO A 25 3.35 15.51 18.74
CA PRO A 25 2.76 15.31 20.08
C PRO A 25 1.64 14.25 20.05
N GLU A 26 0.88 14.17 18.95
CA GLU A 26 -0.25 13.23 18.80
C GLU A 26 0.28 11.86 18.33
N ARG A 27 0.53 10.99 19.29
CA ARG A 27 0.98 9.62 19.08
C ARG A 27 0.13 8.67 19.91
N ALA A 28 -0.52 7.72 19.25
CA ALA A 28 -1.29 6.69 19.90
C ALA A 28 -0.51 5.38 20.02
N GLU A 29 -0.73 4.67 21.10
CA GLU A 29 -0.31 3.28 21.25
C GLU A 29 -1.19 2.38 20.38
N PRO A 30 -0.65 1.33 19.75
CA PRO A 30 -1.43 0.30 19.11
C PRO A 30 -2.35 -0.39 20.14
N LEU A 31 -3.56 -0.76 19.70
CA LEU A 31 -4.43 -1.62 20.51
C LEU A 31 -4.13 -3.07 20.15
N VAL A 32 -3.63 -3.80 21.12
CA VAL A 32 -3.20 -5.20 20.97
C VAL A 32 -4.02 -6.10 21.88
N PRO A 33 -4.25 -7.36 21.50
CA PRO A 33 -4.95 -8.29 22.37
C PRO A 33 -4.12 -8.63 23.62
N ASP A 34 -4.78 -8.64 24.78
CA ASP A 34 -4.21 -9.09 26.03
C ASP A 34 -5.29 -9.92 26.79
N PRO A 35 -5.10 -11.22 27.00
CA PRO A 35 -3.96 -12.04 26.57
C PRO A 35 -3.93 -12.30 25.06
N TRP A 36 -2.70 -12.50 24.51
CA TRP A 36 -2.51 -12.93 23.13
C TRP A 36 -2.69 -14.45 23.04
N THR A 37 -3.76 -14.89 22.39
CA THR A 37 -4.15 -16.29 22.28
C THR A 37 -4.00 -16.82 20.86
N MET A 38 -4.22 -18.11 20.64
CA MET A 38 -4.30 -18.69 19.30
C MET A 38 -5.41 -18.04 18.47
N ALA A 39 -6.59 -17.79 19.07
CA ALA A 39 -7.69 -17.09 18.40
C ALA A 39 -7.30 -15.66 18.00
N SER A 40 -6.51 -14.95 18.82
CA SER A 40 -5.94 -13.66 18.44
C SER A 40 -5.00 -13.78 17.25
N THR A 41 -4.14 -14.79 17.24
CA THR A 41 -3.22 -15.08 16.15
C THR A 41 -3.95 -15.36 14.83
N GLU A 42 -5.00 -16.16 14.88
CA GLU A 42 -5.86 -16.45 13.73
C GLU A 42 -6.53 -15.17 13.22
N SER A 43 -7.14 -14.39 14.09
CA SER A 43 -7.80 -13.12 13.72
C SER A 43 -6.83 -12.12 13.07
N ILE A 44 -5.63 -11.97 13.64
CA ILE A 44 -4.59 -11.06 13.13
C ILE A 44 -4.09 -11.52 11.76
N SER A 45 -4.06 -12.83 11.48
CA SER A 45 -3.57 -13.37 10.21
C SER A 45 -4.37 -12.90 8.99
N TYR A 46 -5.63 -12.55 9.16
CA TYR A 46 -6.49 -11.99 8.11
C TYR A 46 -6.90 -10.52 8.35
N GLY A 47 -6.24 -9.85 9.31
CA GLY A 47 -6.30 -8.38 9.44
C GLY A 47 -7.26 -7.85 10.50
N TYR A 48 -7.71 -8.66 11.46
CA TYR A 48 -8.53 -8.22 12.60
C TYR A 48 -7.79 -8.38 13.92
N GLY A 49 -8.33 -7.83 14.99
CA GLY A 49 -7.81 -8.01 16.35
C GLY A 49 -6.58 -7.16 16.69
N LEU A 50 -6.10 -6.32 15.79
CA LEU A 50 -5.02 -5.36 16.02
C LEU A 50 -5.44 -4.01 15.45
N SER A 51 -5.31 -2.93 16.23
CA SER A 51 -5.55 -1.56 15.75
C SER A 51 -4.26 -0.76 15.75
N ILE A 52 -3.86 -0.29 14.59
CA ILE A 52 -2.61 0.45 14.36
C ILE A 52 -2.90 1.76 13.62
N SER A 53 -2.04 2.75 13.75
CA SER A 53 -2.17 3.97 12.95
C SER A 53 -1.72 3.74 11.50
N PRO A 54 -2.18 4.58 10.55
CA PRO A 54 -1.70 4.56 9.17
C PRO A 54 -0.18 4.65 9.05
N LEU A 55 0.48 5.38 9.97
CA LEU A 55 1.93 5.50 9.98
C LEU A 55 2.64 4.20 10.35
N HIS A 56 2.11 3.42 11.29
CA HIS A 56 2.61 2.06 11.57
C HIS A 56 2.59 1.19 10.31
N LEU A 57 1.44 1.18 9.61
CA LEU A 57 1.29 0.39 8.40
C LEU A 57 2.26 0.84 7.29
N ALA A 58 2.45 2.16 7.14
CA ALA A 58 3.38 2.72 6.17
C ALA A 58 4.83 2.31 6.45
N LEU A 59 5.27 2.38 7.71
CA LEU A 59 6.62 2.00 8.12
C LEU A 59 6.88 0.51 7.97
N ALA A 60 5.96 -0.33 8.42
CA ALA A 60 6.06 -1.78 8.27
C ALA A 60 6.11 -2.18 6.78
N THR A 61 5.25 -1.61 5.94
CA THR A 61 5.26 -1.86 4.49
C THR A 61 6.57 -1.39 3.86
N SER A 62 7.06 -0.22 4.24
CA SER A 62 8.35 0.27 3.75
C SER A 62 9.49 -0.66 4.12
N THR A 63 9.51 -1.19 5.34
CA THR A 63 10.50 -2.18 5.80
C THR A 63 10.43 -3.47 4.96
N VAL A 64 9.22 -3.97 4.67
CA VAL A 64 9.06 -5.16 3.82
C VAL A 64 9.59 -4.93 2.41
N LEU A 65 9.47 -3.73 1.86
CA LEU A 65 9.77 -3.44 0.46
C LEU A 65 11.21 -2.96 0.18
N ASN A 66 11.92 -2.48 1.20
CA ASN A 66 13.23 -1.84 1.05
C ASN A 66 14.44 -2.76 1.26
N GLY A 67 14.26 -4.06 1.23
CA GLY A 67 15.29 -5.05 1.57
C GLY A 67 15.22 -5.52 3.03
N GLY A 68 14.14 -5.23 3.73
CA GLY A 68 13.90 -5.65 5.12
C GLY A 68 14.48 -4.74 6.18
N TYR A 69 14.91 -3.54 5.85
CA TYR A 69 15.53 -2.61 6.79
C TYR A 69 14.49 -1.72 7.48
N ILE A 70 14.61 -1.59 8.80
CA ILE A 70 13.76 -0.70 9.60
C ILE A 70 14.05 0.75 9.22
N ILE A 71 12.96 1.53 9.04
CA ILE A 71 13.00 2.96 8.75
C ILE A 71 12.58 3.73 9.99
N GLU A 72 13.40 4.69 10.42
CA GLU A 72 13.00 5.68 11.42
C GLU A 72 12.25 6.83 10.72
N PRO A 73 11.00 7.11 11.09
CA PRO A 73 10.26 8.20 10.48
C PRO A 73 10.82 9.55 10.88
N SER A 74 10.82 10.50 9.96
CA SER A 74 11.23 11.88 10.21
C SER A 74 10.41 12.83 9.36
N LEU A 75 9.95 13.94 9.95
CA LEU A 75 9.36 15.07 9.23
C LEU A 75 10.42 16.00 8.67
N ILE A 76 11.65 15.88 9.14
CA ILE A 76 12.78 16.68 8.69
C ILE A 76 13.61 15.82 7.75
N LYS A 77 13.95 16.37 6.59
CA LYS A 77 14.85 15.72 5.64
C LYS A 77 16.21 15.47 6.33
N LYS A 78 16.64 14.20 6.29
CA LYS A 78 17.97 13.78 6.74
C LYS A 78 18.82 13.48 5.52
N ASP A 79 20.05 14.00 5.48
CA ASP A 79 20.96 13.76 4.35
C ASP A 79 21.46 12.32 4.30
N ASN A 80 21.54 11.65 5.44
CA ASN A 80 21.91 10.24 5.54
C ASN A 80 20.83 9.48 6.31
N GLN A 81 20.04 8.69 5.63
CA GLN A 81 19.14 7.74 6.26
C GLN A 81 19.95 6.51 6.67
N LEU A 82 20.19 6.37 7.97
CA LEU A 82 20.83 5.18 8.51
C LEU A 82 19.81 4.05 8.51
N PHE A 83 20.02 3.07 7.67
CA PHE A 83 19.27 1.81 7.73
C PHE A 83 19.79 1.04 8.95
N LYS A 84 18.91 0.84 9.92
CA LYS A 84 19.17 0.01 11.09
C LYS A 84 18.64 -1.40 10.81
N ASN A 85 18.96 -2.33 11.61
CA ASN A 85 18.49 -3.70 11.69
C ASN A 85 17.69 -4.21 10.49
N GLN A 86 18.22 -5.19 9.80
CA GLN A 86 17.53 -5.91 8.74
C GLN A 86 16.68 -7.04 9.36
N ILE A 87 15.36 -7.00 9.15
CA ILE A 87 14.41 -8.01 9.66
C ILE A 87 14.20 -9.12 8.61
N PHE A 88 14.18 -8.75 7.32
CA PHE A 88 13.97 -9.67 6.20
C PHE A 88 15.15 -9.62 5.25
N SER A 89 15.34 -10.72 4.50
CA SER A 89 16.32 -10.74 3.42
C SER A 89 15.85 -9.89 2.24
N GLU A 90 16.81 -9.42 1.41
CA GLU A 90 16.50 -8.76 0.13
C GLU A 90 15.63 -9.66 -0.75
N GLN A 91 15.92 -10.96 -0.78
CA GLN A 91 15.12 -11.94 -1.53
C GLN A 91 13.65 -11.96 -1.08
N THR A 92 13.38 -11.87 0.22
CA THR A 92 12.01 -11.76 0.75
C THR A 92 11.34 -10.48 0.26
N SER A 93 12.06 -9.36 0.29
CA SER A 93 11.54 -8.08 -0.22
C SER A 93 11.24 -8.14 -1.73
N GLU A 94 12.09 -8.79 -2.53
CA GLU A 94 11.86 -8.99 -3.96
C GLU A 94 10.59 -9.80 -4.24
N ILE A 95 10.42 -10.90 -3.51
CA ILE A 95 9.20 -11.72 -3.61
C ILE A 95 7.97 -10.89 -3.24
N MET A 96 8.04 -10.12 -2.16
CA MET A 96 6.93 -9.27 -1.73
C MET A 96 6.60 -8.17 -2.73
N ARG A 97 7.62 -7.52 -3.33
CA ARG A 97 7.42 -6.56 -4.42
C ARG A 97 6.70 -7.18 -5.61
N TYR A 98 7.12 -8.38 -6.00
CA TYR A 98 6.46 -9.14 -7.07
C TYR A 98 5.00 -9.45 -6.73
N LEU A 99 4.73 -9.99 -5.54
CA LEU A 99 3.36 -10.32 -5.10
C LEU A 99 2.46 -9.09 -5.03
N LEU A 100 2.96 -7.96 -4.53
CA LEU A 100 2.20 -6.71 -4.47
C LEU A 100 1.93 -6.12 -5.87
N ASN A 101 2.84 -6.31 -6.82
CA ASN A 101 2.57 -5.95 -8.20
C ASN A 101 1.45 -6.81 -8.80
N ARG A 102 1.39 -8.12 -8.51
CA ARG A 102 0.30 -9.00 -8.97
C ARG A 102 -1.08 -8.59 -8.42
N VAL A 103 -1.14 -8.03 -7.21
CA VAL A 103 -2.42 -7.48 -6.67
C VAL A 103 -2.96 -6.36 -7.55
N VAL A 104 -2.07 -5.55 -8.10
CA VAL A 104 -2.41 -4.40 -8.96
C VAL A 104 -2.71 -4.84 -10.39
N ASP A 105 -1.97 -5.79 -10.94
CA ASP A 105 -2.13 -6.23 -12.32
C ASP A 105 -3.33 -7.18 -12.51
N GLU A 106 -3.55 -8.08 -11.56
CA GLU A 106 -4.51 -9.20 -11.72
C GLU A 106 -5.38 -9.44 -10.49
N GLY A 107 -5.01 -8.86 -9.34
CA GLY A 107 -5.67 -9.08 -8.05
C GLY A 107 -6.78 -8.08 -7.75
N THR A 108 -6.97 -7.81 -6.47
CA THR A 108 -8.08 -7.00 -5.93
C THR A 108 -8.03 -5.52 -6.32
N ALA A 109 -6.91 -5.02 -6.84
CA ALA A 109 -6.78 -3.66 -7.34
C ALA A 109 -6.76 -3.56 -8.88
N LYS A 110 -6.97 -4.67 -9.60
CA LYS A 110 -6.94 -4.70 -11.08
C LYS A 110 -7.92 -3.74 -11.73
N ASP A 111 -9.10 -3.54 -11.14
CA ASP A 111 -10.10 -2.63 -11.68
C ASP A 111 -9.70 -1.15 -11.53
N ALA A 112 -8.75 -0.86 -10.66
CA ALA A 112 -8.15 0.47 -10.54
C ALA A 112 -6.94 0.67 -11.45
N PHE A 113 -6.06 -0.34 -11.60
CA PHE A 113 -4.74 -0.21 -12.22
C PHE A 113 -4.51 -1.12 -13.41
N GLY A 114 -5.25 -2.21 -13.54
CA GLY A 114 -5.04 -3.22 -14.56
C GLY A 114 -5.25 -2.71 -15.99
N LYS A 115 -4.91 -3.55 -16.97
CA LYS A 115 -4.95 -3.22 -18.40
C LYS A 115 -6.32 -2.73 -18.86
N GLU A 116 -7.40 -3.36 -18.42
CA GLU A 116 -8.75 -2.95 -18.77
C GLU A 116 -9.12 -1.59 -18.20
N SER A 117 -8.71 -1.32 -16.95
CA SER A 117 -8.88 -0.02 -16.33
C SER A 117 -8.07 1.06 -17.06
N SER A 118 -6.85 0.75 -17.47
CA SER A 118 -5.99 1.69 -18.21
C SER A 118 -6.59 2.09 -19.55
N LYS A 119 -7.21 1.16 -20.27
CA LYS A 119 -7.91 1.46 -21.52
C LYS A 119 -9.08 2.44 -21.33
N LYS A 120 -9.77 2.34 -20.19
CA LYS A 120 -10.91 3.20 -19.86
C LYS A 120 -10.51 4.61 -19.44
N PHE A 121 -9.42 4.74 -18.68
CA PHE A 121 -9.07 6.00 -18.00
C PHE A 121 -7.87 6.75 -18.61
N VAL A 122 -7.03 6.09 -19.40
CA VAL A 122 -5.79 6.69 -19.95
C VAL A 122 -5.77 6.65 -21.48
N GLY A 123 -6.70 5.94 -22.12
CA GLY A 123 -6.80 5.80 -23.58
C GLY A 123 -6.73 4.33 -24.02
N LYS A 124 -7.27 4.07 -25.22
CA LYS A 124 -7.52 2.71 -25.73
C LYS A 124 -6.25 1.84 -25.87
N ASP A 125 -5.08 2.43 -25.95
CA ASP A 125 -3.82 1.74 -26.28
C ASP A 125 -2.79 1.74 -25.14
N SER A 126 -3.15 2.20 -23.95
CA SER A 126 -2.19 2.31 -22.85
C SER A 126 -2.50 1.35 -21.71
N ASP A 127 -1.54 0.53 -21.34
CA ASP A 127 -1.45 -0.03 -20.01
C ASP A 127 -1.16 1.08 -18.99
N TYR A 128 -1.46 0.84 -17.70
CA TYR A 128 -1.10 1.80 -16.67
C TYR A 128 0.41 2.09 -16.68
N ARG A 129 0.75 3.38 -16.79
CA ARG A 129 2.11 3.83 -17.14
C ARG A 129 3.17 3.67 -16.07
N TYR A 130 2.78 3.44 -14.82
CA TYR A 130 3.73 3.33 -13.71
C TYR A 130 3.78 1.91 -13.16
N LEU A 131 4.96 1.50 -12.70
CA LEU A 131 5.14 0.23 -12.00
C LEU A 131 4.68 0.39 -10.56
N VAL A 132 3.47 -0.04 -10.26
CA VAL A 132 2.87 0.04 -8.93
C VAL A 132 2.69 -1.35 -8.35
N GLY A 133 2.89 -1.47 -7.06
CA GLY A 133 2.48 -2.63 -6.29
C GLY A 133 1.73 -2.16 -5.04
N GLY A 134 0.77 -2.92 -4.56
CA GLY A 134 0.00 -2.52 -3.39
C GLY A 134 -0.88 -3.62 -2.81
N LYS A 135 -1.57 -3.29 -1.71
CA LYS A 135 -2.50 -4.18 -1.03
C LYS A 135 -3.75 -3.43 -0.61
N THR A 136 -4.90 -4.01 -0.91
CA THR A 136 -6.21 -3.57 -0.45
C THR A 136 -6.50 -4.12 0.95
N GLY A 137 -7.17 -3.36 1.77
CA GLY A 137 -7.76 -3.79 3.04
C GLY A 137 -9.18 -3.27 3.15
N THR A 138 -10.11 -4.13 3.53
CA THR A 138 -11.48 -3.76 3.86
C THR A 138 -11.82 -4.38 5.20
N ALA A 139 -12.03 -3.57 6.21
CA ALA A 139 -12.41 -4.01 7.54
C ALA A 139 -13.81 -3.51 7.88
N GLU A 140 -14.66 -4.38 8.39
CA GLU A 140 -15.94 -4.01 8.98
C GLU A 140 -15.72 -3.40 10.36
N LYS A 141 -16.45 -2.33 10.65
CA LYS A 141 -16.37 -1.66 11.95
C LYS A 141 -17.22 -2.39 12.98
N ILE A 142 -16.83 -2.26 14.24
CA ILE A 142 -17.60 -2.79 15.35
C ILE A 142 -18.48 -1.66 15.90
N SER A 143 -19.80 -1.88 15.92
CA SER A 143 -20.78 -1.02 16.57
C SER A 143 -21.64 -1.89 17.49
N ASN A 144 -21.87 -1.42 18.73
CA ASN A 144 -22.67 -2.14 19.71
C ASN A 144 -22.25 -3.61 19.94
N LYS A 145 -20.93 -3.89 19.95
CA LYS A 145 -20.32 -5.22 20.13
C LYS A 145 -20.61 -6.21 18.98
N ALA A 146 -21.08 -5.74 17.84
CA ALA A 146 -21.29 -6.53 16.64
C ALA A 146 -20.63 -5.84 15.41
N TYR A 147 -20.33 -6.60 14.38
CA TYR A 147 -19.90 -6.04 13.11
C TYR A 147 -21.05 -5.25 12.48
N SER A 148 -20.75 -4.05 12.01
CA SER A 148 -21.67 -3.19 11.28
C SER A 148 -21.40 -3.27 9.78
N SER A 149 -22.32 -2.72 8.98
CA SER A 149 -22.08 -2.54 7.54
C SER A 149 -21.05 -1.46 7.20
N ASP A 150 -20.69 -0.66 8.21
CA ASP A 150 -19.70 0.41 8.07
C ASP A 150 -18.31 -0.18 7.87
N LYS A 151 -17.56 0.38 6.92
CA LYS A 151 -16.25 -0.15 6.52
C LYS A 151 -15.15 0.88 6.73
N LEU A 152 -13.99 0.40 7.10
CA LEU A 152 -12.73 1.11 6.93
C LEU A 152 -12.00 0.49 5.75
N THR A 153 -11.85 1.24 4.67
CA THR A 153 -11.13 0.76 3.49
C THR A 153 -9.77 1.40 3.40
N THR A 154 -8.77 0.63 3.04
CA THR A 154 -7.38 1.08 2.95
C THR A 154 -6.73 0.51 1.70
N PHE A 155 -5.95 1.30 1.02
CA PHE A 155 -5.02 0.85 0.00
C PHE A 155 -3.66 1.44 0.26
N ILE A 156 -2.67 0.57 0.41
CA ILE A 156 -1.27 0.95 0.52
C ILE A 156 -0.55 0.52 -0.73
N SER A 157 0.20 1.44 -1.34
CA SER A 157 0.90 1.20 -2.59
C SER A 157 2.28 1.82 -2.60
N SER A 158 3.18 1.23 -3.37
CA SER A 158 4.53 1.74 -3.58
C SER A 158 4.86 1.82 -5.07
N PHE A 159 5.63 2.83 -5.44
CA PHE A 159 6.05 3.05 -6.82
C PHE A 159 7.41 3.77 -6.89
N PRO A 160 8.25 3.45 -7.90
CA PRO A 160 8.19 2.25 -8.74
C PRO A 160 8.38 0.99 -7.90
N ILE A 161 7.55 -0.05 -8.08
CA ILE A 161 7.58 -1.22 -7.19
C ILE A 161 8.84 -2.08 -7.35
N ASN A 162 9.48 -2.06 -8.52
CA ASN A 162 10.74 -2.76 -8.77
C ASN A 162 11.94 -2.12 -8.03
N LYS A 163 11.86 -0.83 -7.74
CA LYS A 163 12.84 -0.07 -6.96
C LYS A 163 12.09 0.98 -6.10
N PRO A 164 11.48 0.57 -5.00
CA PRO A 164 10.59 1.39 -4.19
C PRO A 164 11.23 2.71 -3.75
N LYS A 165 10.58 3.83 -4.06
CA LYS A 165 10.98 5.16 -3.64
C LYS A 165 9.90 5.87 -2.84
N TYR A 166 8.65 5.66 -3.23
CA TYR A 166 7.49 6.35 -2.67
C TYR A 166 6.46 5.35 -2.22
N LEU A 167 5.74 5.70 -1.18
CA LEU A 167 4.64 4.95 -0.65
C LEU A 167 3.43 5.89 -0.52
N VAL A 168 2.29 5.44 -1.01
CA VAL A 168 0.99 6.12 -0.86
C VAL A 168 0.06 5.21 -0.10
N LEU A 169 -0.47 5.72 1.00
CA LEU A 169 -1.52 5.08 1.78
C LEU A 169 -2.76 5.97 1.73
N VAL A 170 -3.86 5.40 1.27
CA VAL A 170 -5.18 6.04 1.29
C VAL A 170 -6.11 5.21 2.14
N SER A 171 -6.79 5.86 3.07
CA SER A 171 -7.80 5.24 3.90
C SER A 171 -9.07 6.07 3.87
N LEU A 172 -10.21 5.43 3.70
CA LEU A 172 -11.53 6.04 3.76
C LEU A 172 -12.36 5.36 4.84
N ASP A 173 -12.93 6.19 5.69
CA ASP A 173 -13.85 5.78 6.73
C ASP A 173 -15.27 5.81 6.19
N ASN A 174 -15.94 4.66 6.25
CA ASN A 174 -17.31 4.46 5.81
C ASN A 174 -17.59 5.00 4.38
N PRO A 175 -16.80 4.59 3.36
CA PRO A 175 -17.03 5.07 2.02
C PRO A 175 -18.36 4.54 1.48
N GLU A 176 -19.09 5.40 0.81
CA GLU A 176 -20.29 5.01 0.07
C GLU A 176 -19.93 4.61 -1.36
N GLY A 177 -20.68 3.64 -1.90
CA GLY A 177 -20.61 3.31 -3.31
C GLY A 177 -21.32 4.38 -4.16
N VAL A 178 -20.69 4.79 -5.23
CA VAL A 178 -21.24 5.79 -6.16
C VAL A 178 -21.58 5.13 -7.48
N ILE A 179 -22.79 5.35 -7.97
CA ILE A 179 -23.23 5.02 -9.33
C ILE A 179 -23.12 6.32 -10.14
N GLY A 180 -22.10 6.42 -10.98
CA GLY A 180 -21.84 7.57 -11.83
C GLY A 180 -21.97 7.24 -13.31
N GLU A 181 -21.54 8.15 -14.18
CA GLU A 181 -21.45 7.90 -15.59
C GLU A 181 -20.54 6.71 -15.90
N TYR A 182 -20.94 5.92 -16.86
CA TYR A 182 -20.15 4.80 -17.36
C TYR A 182 -18.76 5.31 -17.77
N ASP A 183 -17.72 4.57 -17.38
CA ASP A 183 -16.31 4.89 -17.68
C ASP A 183 -15.69 6.12 -17.00
N THR A 184 -16.31 6.67 -15.95
CA THR A 184 -15.64 7.67 -15.13
C THR A 184 -14.84 7.05 -13.99
N PRO A 185 -13.72 7.67 -13.56
CA PRO A 185 -12.92 7.18 -12.42
C PRO A 185 -13.68 7.24 -11.09
N TYR A 186 -14.81 7.92 -11.04
CA TYR A 186 -15.63 8.10 -9.84
C TYR A 186 -16.74 7.06 -9.73
N ASN A 187 -17.06 6.35 -10.81
CA ASN A 187 -18.07 5.31 -10.78
C ASN A 187 -17.54 4.08 -10.06
N THR A 188 -18.05 3.77 -8.89
CA THR A 188 -17.71 2.55 -8.13
C THR A 188 -18.73 1.43 -8.33
N TRP A 189 -19.69 1.61 -9.24
CA TRP A 189 -20.78 0.65 -9.49
C TRP A 189 -21.63 0.32 -8.25
N GLY A 190 -21.65 1.25 -7.27
CA GLY A 190 -22.29 1.04 -5.99
C GLY A 190 -21.45 0.24 -4.98
N TYR A 191 -20.23 -0.19 -5.32
CA TYR A 191 -19.35 -0.92 -4.40
C TYR A 191 -18.59 0.03 -3.49
N SER A 192 -18.50 -0.34 -2.21
CA SER A 192 -17.78 0.41 -1.18
C SER A 192 -16.45 -0.25 -0.77
N ASP A 193 -16.03 -1.33 -1.43
CA ASP A 193 -14.80 -2.05 -1.10
C ASP A 193 -13.53 -1.34 -1.58
N ALA A 194 -12.41 -1.65 -0.97
CA ALA A 194 -11.14 -0.95 -1.18
C ALA A 194 -10.65 -0.96 -2.64
N GLY A 195 -10.91 -2.00 -3.40
CA GLY A 195 -10.55 -2.08 -4.83
C GLY A 195 -11.31 -1.06 -5.69
N TRP A 196 -12.52 -0.68 -5.28
CA TRP A 196 -13.41 0.20 -6.02
C TRP A 196 -13.29 1.68 -5.65
N ASN A 197 -12.78 2.00 -4.47
CA ASN A 197 -12.66 3.38 -3.99
C ASN A 197 -11.20 3.79 -3.71
N VAL A 198 -10.58 3.34 -2.61
CA VAL A 198 -9.24 3.80 -2.22
C VAL A 198 -8.13 3.41 -3.21
N ALA A 199 -8.25 2.28 -3.91
CA ALA A 199 -7.29 1.91 -4.94
C ALA A 199 -7.36 2.88 -6.14
N ARG A 200 -8.54 3.27 -6.56
CA ARG A 200 -8.75 4.28 -7.63
C ARG A 200 -8.28 5.65 -7.20
N THR A 201 -8.58 6.06 -5.96
CA THR A 201 -8.07 7.33 -5.40
C THR A 201 -6.55 7.34 -5.36
N SER A 202 -5.92 6.24 -4.93
CA SER A 202 -4.46 6.11 -4.94
C SER A 202 -3.89 6.24 -6.35
N ARG A 203 -4.52 5.63 -7.34
CA ARG A 203 -4.12 5.79 -8.73
C ARG A 203 -4.14 7.24 -9.17
N LEU A 204 -5.24 7.96 -8.90
CA LEU A 204 -5.36 9.38 -9.26
C LEU A 204 -4.29 10.24 -8.59
N ILE A 205 -3.94 9.92 -7.34
CA ILE A 205 -2.84 10.58 -6.63
C ILE A 205 -1.52 10.28 -7.34
N ILE A 206 -1.21 9.01 -7.60
CA ILE A 206 0.03 8.58 -8.25
C ILE A 206 0.17 9.24 -9.64
N ASP A 207 -0.88 9.28 -10.44
CA ASP A 207 -0.88 9.93 -11.76
C ASP A 207 -0.52 11.42 -11.68
N ARG A 208 -0.94 12.11 -10.63
CA ARG A 208 -0.67 13.54 -10.42
C ARG A 208 0.73 13.81 -9.87
N ILE A 209 1.20 12.99 -8.94
CA ILE A 209 2.48 13.25 -8.27
C ILE A 209 3.69 12.65 -9.01
N SER A 210 3.51 11.57 -9.78
CA SER A 210 4.60 10.88 -10.44
C SER A 210 5.43 11.77 -11.39
N PRO A 211 4.84 12.65 -12.21
CA PRO A 211 5.61 13.59 -13.02
C PRO A 211 6.43 14.58 -12.18
N ILE A 212 5.93 14.97 -11.02
CA ILE A 212 6.60 15.93 -10.10
C ILE A 212 7.77 15.24 -9.38
N LEU A 213 7.62 13.93 -9.09
CA LEU A 213 8.60 13.13 -8.38
C LEU A 213 9.66 12.51 -9.30
N ASP A 214 9.68 12.87 -10.59
CA ASP A 214 10.60 12.34 -11.60
C ASP A 214 10.63 10.80 -11.63
N THR A 215 9.47 10.18 -11.45
CA THR A 215 9.33 8.74 -11.58
C THR A 215 9.17 8.38 -13.04
N LYS A 216 10.06 7.51 -13.54
CA LYS A 216 9.99 7.06 -14.94
C LYS A 216 8.71 6.30 -15.20
N SER A 217 8.04 6.65 -16.29
CA SER A 217 6.94 5.86 -16.83
C SER A 217 7.45 4.50 -17.30
N LYS A 218 6.64 3.46 -17.15
CA LYS A 218 6.90 2.12 -17.70
C LYS A 218 7.11 2.13 -19.23
N TYR A 219 6.56 3.12 -19.90
CA TYR A 219 6.51 3.26 -21.38
C TYR A 219 7.33 4.41 -21.94
N LEU A 220 8.06 5.15 -21.13
CA LEU A 220 9.07 6.03 -21.74
C LEU A 220 10.11 5.12 -22.37
N PRO A 221 10.37 5.22 -23.69
CA PRO A 221 11.40 4.46 -24.32
C PRO A 221 12.71 4.78 -23.59
N SER A 222 13.16 3.84 -22.78
CA SER A 222 14.52 3.83 -22.32
C SER A 222 15.37 3.78 -23.60
N ASP A 223 16.18 4.79 -23.81
CA ASP A 223 17.39 4.78 -24.59
C ASP A 223 17.33 4.58 -26.12
N ASN A 224 16.16 4.40 -26.75
CA ASN A 224 16.09 4.29 -28.22
C ASN A 224 15.97 5.63 -28.98
N LEU A 225 15.79 6.75 -28.26
CA LEU A 225 15.76 8.08 -28.89
C LEU A 225 17.13 8.76 -28.98
N LEU A 226 18.18 8.19 -28.37
CA LEU A 226 19.54 8.77 -28.45
C LEU A 226 20.42 8.12 -29.51
N ILE A 227 19.94 7.09 -30.20
CA ILE A 227 20.76 6.41 -31.24
C ILE A 227 20.54 6.98 -32.65
N ASN A 228 19.46 7.73 -32.87
CA ASN A 228 19.14 8.24 -34.21
C ASN A 228 19.49 9.70 -34.48
N THR A 229 20.19 10.39 -33.60
CA THR A 229 20.65 11.78 -33.86
C THR A 229 22.14 11.91 -34.15
N SER A 230 22.85 10.79 -34.33
CA SER A 230 24.29 10.81 -34.65
C SER A 230 24.63 10.30 -36.06
N LEU A 231 23.65 10.22 -36.94
CA LEU A 231 23.88 9.92 -38.37
C LEU A 231 23.08 10.89 -39.27
N GLN A 232 23.47 12.13 -39.30
CA GLN A 232 23.41 13.01 -40.50
C GLN A 232 24.51 14.05 -40.42
#